data_82898340fd232cf5bbbc5065e55066d2
#
_entry.id   82898340fd232cf5bbbc5065e55066d2
#
_cell.length_a   1.000
_cell.length_b   1.000
_cell.length_c   1.000
_cell.angle_alpha   90.00
_cell.angle_beta   90.00
_cell.angle_gamma   90.00
#
_symmetry.space_group_name_H-M   'P 1'
#
loop_
_entity.id
_entity.type
_entity.pdbx_description
1 polymer ?
#
loop_
_entity_poly.entity_id
_entity_poly.type
_entity_poly.pdbx_seq_one_letter_code
_entity_poly.pdbx_strand_id
1 'polypeptide(L)'
;MPKTIPLRQCLGCRDQKPKNELIRVVRSPEGEVSLDFRGKAPGRGAYLCRNSACLKKALKSRALERALNVPIPEEIHSRLLAEMEGGDG
;
A
#
# COMPACT_ATOMS: atom_id res chain seq x y z
N MET A 1 15.62 -19.62 -17.87
CA MET A 1 14.24 -19.53 -17.39
C MET A 1 13.85 -18.10 -17.12
N PRO A 2 12.72 -17.67 -17.66
CA PRO A 2 12.30 -16.31 -17.35
C PRO A 2 11.89 -16.23 -15.88
N LYS A 3 12.24 -15.12 -15.26
CA LYS A 3 11.83 -14.88 -13.89
C LYS A 3 10.36 -14.50 -13.85
N THR A 4 9.62 -15.20 -13.03
CA THR A 4 8.20 -14.89 -12.85
C THR A 4 8.06 -13.83 -11.77
N ILE A 5 7.48 -12.69 -12.12
CA ILE A 5 7.22 -11.65 -11.14
C ILE A 5 5.96 -12.06 -10.38
N PRO A 6 6.01 -12.16 -9.05
CA PRO A 6 4.83 -12.53 -8.28
C PRO A 6 3.71 -11.51 -8.48
N LEU A 7 2.49 -12.01 -8.59
CA LEU A 7 1.32 -11.15 -8.65
C LEU A 7 0.85 -10.83 -7.24
N ARG A 8 0.38 -9.62 -7.06
CA ARG A 8 -0.21 -9.18 -5.81
C ARG A 8 -1.53 -8.51 -6.10
N GLN A 9 -2.42 -8.54 -5.14
CA GLN A 9 -3.74 -7.94 -5.31
C GLN A 9 -3.77 -6.53 -4.75
N CYS A 10 -4.27 -5.60 -5.56
CA CYS A 10 -4.52 -4.24 -5.09
C CYS A 10 -5.74 -4.26 -4.16
N LEU A 11 -5.61 -3.69 -2.98
CA LEU A 11 -6.71 -3.66 -2.02
C LEU A 11 -7.80 -2.67 -2.40
N GLY A 12 -7.51 -1.76 -3.32
CA GLY A 12 -8.50 -0.80 -3.79
C GLY A 12 -9.39 -1.36 -4.87
N CYS A 13 -8.81 -1.74 -6.00
CA CYS A 13 -9.58 -2.22 -7.14
C CYS A 13 -9.69 -3.74 -7.22
N ARG A 14 -8.92 -4.44 -6.41
CA ARG A 14 -8.93 -5.91 -6.34
C ARG A 14 -8.34 -6.61 -7.56
N ASP A 15 -7.71 -5.87 -8.46
CA ASP A 15 -7.02 -6.46 -9.59
C ASP A 15 -5.70 -7.06 -9.15
N GLN A 16 -5.29 -8.13 -9.84
CA GLN A 16 -3.98 -8.72 -9.62
C GLN A 16 -3.01 -8.16 -10.64
N LYS A 17 -1.85 -7.72 -10.16
CA LYS A 17 -0.83 -7.11 -11.01
C LYS A 17 0.54 -7.52 -10.53
N PRO A 18 1.56 -7.46 -11.39
CA PRO A 18 2.93 -7.69 -10.92
C PRO A 18 3.29 -6.71 -9.81
N LYS A 19 3.99 -7.19 -8.81
CA LYS A 19 4.26 -6.34 -7.64
C LYS A 19 5.04 -5.08 -7.99
N ASN A 20 5.79 -5.08 -9.07
CA ASN A 20 6.55 -3.89 -9.47
C ASN A 20 5.65 -2.81 -10.06
N GLU A 21 4.38 -3.11 -10.35
CA GLU A 21 3.41 -2.12 -10.79
C GLU A 21 2.56 -1.60 -9.64
N LEU A 22 2.80 -2.10 -8.45
CA LEU A 22 2.05 -1.72 -7.27
C LEU A 22 2.95 -1.00 -6.29
N ILE A 23 2.33 -0.24 -5.37
CA ILE A 23 3.05 0.32 -4.24
C ILE A 23 2.73 -0.50 -3.00
N ARG A 24 3.69 -0.66 -2.14
CA ARG A 24 3.49 -1.39 -0.89
C ARG A 24 3.23 -0.41 0.24
N VAL A 25 2.16 -0.66 0.99
CA VAL A 25 1.90 0.06 2.22
C VAL A 25 2.36 -0.86 3.35
N VAL A 26 3.20 -0.37 4.23
CA VAL A 26 3.81 -1.20 5.24
C VAL A 26 3.49 -0.68 6.64
N ARG A 27 3.26 -1.63 7.55
CA ARG A 27 3.19 -1.32 8.98
C ARG A 27 4.48 -1.80 9.60
N SER A 28 5.24 -0.86 10.20
CA SER A 28 6.49 -1.22 10.84
C SER A 28 6.24 -2.05 12.10
N PRO A 29 7.25 -2.73 12.63
CA PRO A 29 7.08 -3.45 13.89
C PRO A 29 6.61 -2.56 15.04
N GLU A 30 6.84 -1.26 14.92
CA GLU A 30 6.41 -0.28 15.93
C GLU A 30 4.98 0.20 15.72
N GLY A 31 4.33 -0.22 14.65
CA GLY A 31 2.96 0.15 14.39
C GLY A 31 2.76 1.35 13.47
N GLU A 32 3.83 1.87 12.90
CA GLU A 32 3.72 3.00 11.98
C GLU A 32 3.38 2.54 10.58
N VAL A 33 2.47 3.26 9.94
CA VAL A 33 2.03 2.95 8.58
C VAL A 33 2.63 3.97 7.62
N SER A 34 3.24 3.49 6.56
CA SER A 34 3.85 4.36 5.56
C SER A 34 3.89 3.68 4.20
N LEU A 35 4.20 4.46 3.16
CA LEU A 35 4.40 3.90 1.83
C LEU A 35 5.84 3.45 1.69
N ASP A 36 6.01 2.28 1.10
CA ASP A 36 7.33 1.72 0.88
C ASP A 36 7.57 1.62 -0.63
N PHE A 37 8.23 2.63 -1.17
CA PHE A 37 8.49 2.69 -2.61
C PHE A 37 9.55 1.70 -3.06
N ARG A 38 10.37 1.22 -2.14
CA ARG A 38 11.44 0.29 -2.48
C ARG A 38 11.05 -1.17 -2.26
N GLY A 39 10.03 -1.41 -1.46
CA GLY A 39 9.58 -2.76 -1.16
C GLY A 39 10.47 -3.52 -0.21
N LYS A 40 11.30 -2.82 0.56
CA LYS A 40 12.28 -3.45 1.46
C LYS A 40 12.07 -3.13 2.93
N ALA A 41 11.10 -2.29 3.26
CA ALA A 41 10.90 -1.93 4.65
C ALA A 41 10.38 -3.14 5.43
N PRO A 42 10.86 -3.32 6.67
CA PRO A 42 10.39 -4.44 7.49
C PRO A 42 8.97 -4.21 7.96
N GLY A 43 8.26 -5.30 8.20
CA GLY A 43 6.91 -5.23 8.73
C GLY A 43 5.90 -5.84 7.80
N ARG A 44 4.63 -5.70 8.19
CA ARG A 44 3.52 -6.27 7.43
C ARG A 44 3.15 -5.33 6.29
N GLY A 45 2.95 -5.87 5.10
CA GLY A 45 2.68 -5.07 3.92
C GLY A 45 1.40 -5.42 3.20
N ALA A 46 0.89 -4.44 2.47
CA ALA A 46 -0.26 -4.60 1.59
C ALA A 46 0.04 -3.85 0.30
N TYR A 47 -0.63 -4.21 -0.77
CA TYR A 47 -0.32 -3.65 -2.09
C TYR A 47 -1.49 -2.86 -2.64
N LEU A 48 -1.17 -1.81 -3.38
CA LEU A 48 -2.15 -0.93 -4.03
C LEU A 48 -1.59 -0.50 -5.37
N CYS A 49 -2.49 -0.18 -6.30
CA CYS A 49 -2.05 0.48 -7.52
C CYS A 49 -1.37 1.81 -7.17
N ARG A 50 -0.46 2.24 -8.03
CA ARG A 50 0.27 3.50 -7.81
C ARG A 50 -0.61 4.69 -8.20
N ASN A 51 -1.76 4.80 -7.55
CA ASN A 51 -2.64 5.94 -7.75
C ASN A 51 -3.45 6.19 -6.48
N SER A 52 -3.86 7.43 -6.30
CA SER A 52 -4.55 7.82 -5.09
C SER A 52 -5.98 7.27 -5.05
N ALA A 53 -6.58 6.96 -6.20
CA ALA A 53 -7.94 6.44 -6.22
C ALA A 53 -8.02 5.09 -5.50
N CYS A 54 -7.07 4.18 -5.79
CA CYS A 54 -7.05 2.89 -5.12
C CYS A 54 -6.73 3.03 -3.64
N LEU A 55 -5.82 3.95 -3.30
CA LEU A 55 -5.51 4.21 -1.90
C LEU A 55 -6.75 4.72 -1.15
N LYS A 56 -7.48 5.65 -1.74
CA LYS A 56 -8.71 6.16 -1.13
C LYS A 56 -9.73 5.05 -0.92
N LYS A 57 -9.89 4.20 -1.91
CA LYS A 57 -10.83 3.08 -1.78
C LYS A 57 -10.43 2.14 -0.66
N ALA A 58 -9.15 1.81 -0.58
CA ALA A 58 -8.68 0.90 0.46
C ALA A 58 -8.80 1.51 1.86
N LEU A 59 -8.59 2.81 1.98
CA LEU A 59 -8.77 3.49 3.25
C LEU A 59 -10.23 3.56 3.65
N LYS A 60 -11.09 3.92 2.69
CA LYS A 60 -12.52 4.09 2.96
C LYS A 60 -13.18 2.77 3.34
N SER A 61 -12.80 1.68 2.70
CA SER A 61 -13.36 0.37 3.00
C SER A 61 -12.69 -0.30 4.21
N ARG A 62 -11.67 0.33 4.76
CA ARG A 62 -10.85 -0.20 5.84
C ARG A 62 -10.11 -1.48 5.46
N ALA A 63 -9.93 -1.70 4.17
CA ALA A 63 -9.19 -2.87 3.71
C ALA A 63 -7.75 -2.83 4.19
N LEU A 64 -7.13 -1.64 4.18
CA LEU A 64 -5.76 -1.49 4.68
C LEU A 64 -5.68 -1.77 6.19
N GLU A 65 -6.63 -1.25 6.95
CA GLU A 65 -6.63 -1.49 8.38
C GLU A 65 -6.73 -2.99 8.70
N ARG A 66 -7.56 -3.69 7.95
CA ARG A 66 -7.70 -5.13 8.15
C ARG A 66 -6.45 -5.88 7.71
N ALA A 67 -5.90 -5.50 6.57
CA ALA A 67 -4.71 -6.18 6.05
C ALA A 67 -3.50 -5.99 6.95
N LEU A 68 -3.35 -4.78 7.49
CA LEU A 68 -2.21 -4.44 8.33
C LEU A 68 -2.49 -4.67 9.81
N ASN A 69 -3.73 -4.96 10.14
CA ASN A 69 -4.16 -5.22 11.51
C ASN A 69 -3.78 -4.07 12.46
N VAL A 70 -4.05 -2.84 12.02
CA VAL A 70 -3.74 -1.65 12.78
C VAL A 70 -4.72 -0.55 12.36
N PRO A 71 -5.20 0.27 13.30
CA PRO A 71 -6.05 1.40 12.92
C PRO A 71 -5.25 2.45 12.18
N ILE A 72 -5.89 3.11 11.22
CA ILE A 72 -5.26 4.16 10.43
C ILE A 72 -6.09 5.43 10.59
N PRO A 73 -5.66 6.38 11.46
CA PRO A 73 -6.38 7.63 11.67
C PRO A 73 -6.39 8.51 10.42
N GLU A 74 -7.31 9.47 10.40
CA GLU A 74 -7.45 10.35 9.24
C GLU A 74 -6.19 11.15 8.93
N GLU A 75 -5.44 11.55 9.94
CA GLU A 75 -4.19 12.26 9.69
C GLU A 75 -3.19 11.38 8.93
N ILE A 76 -3.22 10.08 9.18
CA ILE A 76 -2.38 9.17 8.41
C ILE A 76 -2.94 9.00 6.99
N HIS A 77 -4.28 9.00 6.83
CA HIS A 77 -4.88 8.98 5.49
C HIS A 77 -4.35 10.13 4.66
N SER A 78 -4.38 11.35 5.21
CA SER A 78 -3.92 12.53 4.50
C SER A 78 -2.45 12.42 4.14
N ARG A 79 -1.65 11.92 5.06
CA ARG A 79 -0.22 11.77 4.82
C ARG A 79 0.06 10.76 3.71
N LEU A 80 -0.61 9.61 3.74
CA LEU A 80 -0.42 8.59 2.72
C LEU A 80 -0.84 9.10 1.35
N LEU A 81 -1.96 9.81 1.29
CA LEU A 81 -2.42 10.38 0.03
C LEU A 81 -1.44 11.41 -0.51
N ALA A 82 -0.90 12.26 0.35
CA ALA A 82 0.08 13.25 -0.06
C ALA A 82 1.34 12.57 -0.59
N GLU A 83 1.81 11.53 0.07
CA GLU A 83 2.99 10.79 -0.37
C GLU A 83 2.74 10.12 -1.72
N MET A 84 1.55 9.56 -1.90
CA MET A 84 1.20 8.89 -3.15
C MET A 84 1.16 9.88 -4.30
N GLU A 85 0.58 11.07 -4.08
CA GLU A 85 0.46 12.09 -5.12
C GLU A 85 1.77 12.81 -5.37
N GLY A 86 2.58 12.95 -4.33
CA GLY A 86 3.89 13.58 -4.46
C GLY A 86 4.86 12.74 -5.25
N GLY A 87 4.44 11.54 -5.55
CA GLY A 87 5.26 10.66 -6.33
C GLY A 87 6.32 9.99 -5.49
N ASP A 88 7.03 9.18 -6.13
CA ASP A 88 8.12 8.45 -5.51
C ASP A 88 9.45 9.10 -5.79
N GLY A 89 9.38 10.34 -6.16
CA GLY A 89 10.58 11.08 -6.49
C GLY A 89 11.18 10.67 -7.79
#